data_e7fadbc9ce98f581f139a92265177d9f
#
_entry.id   e7fadbc9ce98f581f139a92265177d9f
#
_cell.length_a   1.000
_cell.length_b   1.000
_cell.length_c   1.000
_cell.angle_alpha   90.00
_cell.angle_beta   90.00
_cell.angle_gamma   90.00
#
_symmetry.space_group_name_H-M   'P 1'
#
loop_
_entity.id
_entity.type
_entity.pdbx_description
1 polymer ?
#
loop_
_entity_poly.entity_id
_entity_poly.type
_entity_poly.pdbx_seq_one_letter_code
_entity_poly.pdbx_strand_id
1 'polypeptide(L)'
;MADHKKEITLTDLQQTILSNDLYNDTDNAGLDDWIQKAVDGKISNCWKRMQREWTQKLMDDDSFTDPIPSNQADFVALVTARSDYKNRKARDDAADPTKN
;
A
#
# COMPACT_ATOMS: atom_id res chain seq x y z
N MET A 1 -7.08 3.36 15.66
CA MET A 1 -6.85 2.62 14.42
C MET A 1 -6.08 1.34 14.73
N ALA A 2 -6.53 0.23 14.24
CA ALA A 2 -5.88 -1.04 14.53
C ALA A 2 -4.65 -1.24 13.66
N ASP A 3 -3.60 -1.80 14.26
CA ASP A 3 -2.41 -2.19 13.52
C ASP A 3 -2.57 -3.62 13.00
N HIS A 4 -2.04 -3.87 11.84
CA HIS A 4 -2.07 -5.20 11.23
C HIS A 4 -0.65 -5.74 11.12
N LYS A 5 -0.32 -6.68 11.99
CA LYS A 5 1.00 -7.31 11.96
C LYS A 5 1.02 -8.36 10.85
N LYS A 6 1.99 -8.22 9.95
CA LYS A 6 2.20 -9.17 8.86
C LYS A 6 3.48 -9.94 9.11
N GLU A 7 3.48 -11.21 8.77
CA GLU A 7 4.63 -12.08 8.97
C GLU A 7 5.22 -12.47 7.63
N ILE A 8 6.55 -12.53 7.59
CA ILE A 8 7.30 -13.01 6.44
C ILE A 8 8.13 -14.20 6.89
N THR A 9 8.05 -15.28 6.14
CA THR A 9 8.83 -16.49 6.44
C THR A 9 9.97 -16.63 5.44
N LEU A 10 11.18 -16.72 5.96
CA LEU A 10 12.38 -16.95 5.18
C LEU A 10 12.98 -18.28 5.58
N THR A 11 13.49 -19.04 4.61
CA THR A 11 14.29 -20.22 4.91
C THR A 11 15.67 -19.77 5.41
N ASP A 12 16.39 -20.67 6.06
CA ASP A 12 17.76 -20.37 6.50
C ASP A 12 18.64 -19.94 5.32
N LEU A 13 18.47 -20.61 4.18
CA LEU A 13 19.22 -20.27 2.97
C LEU A 13 18.92 -18.87 2.48
N GLN A 14 17.63 -18.51 2.43
CA GLN A 14 17.21 -17.18 2.00
C GLN A 14 17.73 -16.08 2.93
N GLN A 15 17.67 -16.32 4.23
CA GLN A 15 18.19 -15.37 5.20
C GLN A 15 19.70 -15.18 5.05
N THR A 16 20.43 -16.25 4.83
CA THR A 16 21.87 -16.19 4.59
C THR A 16 22.19 -15.38 3.34
N ILE A 17 21.45 -15.59 2.27
CA ILE A 17 21.64 -14.85 1.02
C ILE A 17 21.39 -13.37 1.22
N LEU A 18 20.31 -12.99 1.90
CA LEU A 18 20.02 -11.59 2.17
C LEU A 18 21.08 -10.94 3.06
N SER A 19 21.53 -11.65 4.07
CA SER A 19 22.58 -11.15 4.98
C SER A 19 23.90 -10.92 4.27
N ASN A 20 24.18 -11.71 3.25
CA ASN A 20 25.40 -11.54 2.46
C ASN A 20 25.43 -10.18 1.76
N ASP A 21 24.30 -9.70 1.28
CA ASP A 21 24.25 -8.46 0.52
C ASP A 21 23.87 -7.24 1.36
N LEU A 22 23.00 -7.42 2.35
CA LEU A 22 22.34 -6.30 3.00
C LEU A 22 22.86 -6.02 4.39
N TYR A 23 23.09 -7.08 5.19
CA TYR A 23 23.56 -6.92 6.57
C TYR A 23 24.51 -8.05 6.92
N ASN A 24 25.55 -7.72 7.66
CA ASN A 24 26.56 -8.68 8.08
C ASN A 24 26.31 -9.27 9.47
N ASP A 25 25.27 -8.84 10.15
CA ASP A 25 25.02 -9.33 11.50
C ASP A 25 24.24 -10.63 11.47
N THR A 26 24.45 -11.42 12.50
CA THR A 26 23.82 -12.73 12.63
C THR A 26 22.48 -12.66 13.36
N ASP A 27 22.15 -11.52 13.93
CA ASP A 27 20.83 -11.34 14.52
C ASP A 27 19.85 -10.86 13.43
N ASN A 28 18.57 -10.92 13.74
CA ASN A 28 17.54 -10.58 12.77
C ASN A 28 17.14 -9.10 12.79
N ALA A 29 17.72 -8.31 13.70
CA ALA A 29 17.26 -6.94 13.89
C ALA A 29 17.53 -6.06 12.69
N GLY A 30 18.72 -6.15 12.10
CA GLY A 30 19.06 -5.38 10.90
C GLY A 30 18.23 -5.76 9.70
N LEU A 31 17.96 -7.06 9.54
CA LEU A 31 17.18 -7.58 8.44
C LEU A 31 15.70 -7.19 8.60
N ASP A 32 15.17 -7.28 9.82
CA ASP A 32 13.81 -6.85 10.11
C ASP A 32 13.62 -5.37 9.80
N ASP A 33 14.59 -4.54 10.17
CA ASP A 33 14.55 -3.11 9.88
C ASP A 33 14.55 -2.84 8.37
N TRP A 34 15.38 -3.57 7.62
CA TRP A 34 15.42 -3.44 6.17
C TRP A 34 14.07 -3.81 5.54
N ILE A 35 13.47 -4.92 5.98
CA ILE A 35 12.18 -5.36 5.48
C ILE A 35 11.11 -4.30 5.78
N GLN A 36 11.10 -3.76 7.00
CA GLN A 36 10.15 -2.73 7.38
C GLN A 36 10.30 -1.49 6.49
N LYS A 37 11.53 -1.06 6.24
CA LYS A 37 11.78 0.11 5.38
C LYS A 37 11.39 -0.15 3.93
N ALA A 38 11.58 -1.36 3.44
CA ALA A 38 11.17 -1.73 2.08
C ALA A 38 9.64 -1.65 1.94
N VAL A 39 8.91 -2.14 2.94
CA VAL A 39 7.44 -2.04 2.97
C VAL A 39 7.00 -0.59 3.08
N ASP A 40 7.64 0.19 3.95
CA ASP A 40 7.31 1.61 4.10
C ASP A 40 7.49 2.38 2.80
N GLY A 41 8.55 2.08 2.05
CA GLY A 41 8.79 2.67 0.74
C GLY A 41 7.70 2.31 -0.25
N LYS A 42 7.28 1.06 -0.24
CA LYS A 42 6.18 0.60 -1.11
C LYS A 42 4.87 1.28 -0.74
N ILE A 43 4.59 1.41 0.55
CA ILE A 43 3.39 2.11 1.03
C ILE A 43 3.40 3.56 0.55
N SER A 44 4.54 4.24 0.66
CA SER A 44 4.69 5.62 0.21
C SER A 44 4.40 5.76 -1.28
N ASN A 45 4.91 4.85 -2.10
CA ASN A 45 4.68 4.87 -3.54
C ASN A 45 3.22 4.59 -3.88
N CYS A 46 2.59 3.66 -3.17
CA CYS A 46 1.16 3.37 -3.35
C CYS A 46 0.31 4.56 -2.95
N TRP A 47 0.67 5.24 -1.85
CA TRP A 47 -0.03 6.44 -1.41
C TRP A 47 0.05 7.56 -2.45
N LYS A 48 1.24 7.82 -2.99
CA LYS A 48 1.41 8.86 -4.01
C LYS A 48 0.57 8.59 -5.25
N ARG A 49 0.47 7.32 -5.64
CA ARG A 49 -0.35 6.92 -6.79
C ARG A 49 -1.84 7.13 -6.49
N MET A 50 -2.29 6.68 -5.32
CA MET A 50 -3.67 6.84 -4.90
C MET A 50 -4.06 8.32 -4.84
N GLN A 51 -3.20 9.15 -4.23
CA GLN A 51 -3.44 10.58 -4.12
C GLN A 51 -3.58 11.23 -5.49
N ARG A 52 -2.67 10.92 -6.40
CA ARG A 52 -2.69 11.48 -7.76
C ARG A 52 -3.94 11.07 -8.52
N GLU A 53 -4.27 9.79 -8.51
CA GLU A 53 -5.39 9.27 -9.26
C GLU A 53 -6.73 9.80 -8.73
N TRP A 54 -6.90 9.78 -7.42
CA TRP A 54 -8.17 10.18 -6.84
C TRP A 54 -8.36 11.68 -6.74
N THR A 55 -7.27 12.45 -6.63
CA THR A 55 -7.37 13.90 -6.73
C THR A 55 -7.94 14.28 -8.09
N GLN A 56 -7.45 13.66 -9.16
CA GLN A 56 -7.95 13.92 -10.50
C GLN A 56 -9.42 13.52 -10.64
N LYS A 57 -9.79 12.34 -10.14
CA LYS A 57 -11.18 11.88 -10.20
C LYS A 57 -12.13 12.78 -9.43
N LEU A 58 -11.73 13.26 -8.25
CA LEU A 58 -12.55 14.17 -7.45
C LEU A 58 -12.70 15.52 -8.14
N MET A 59 -11.63 16.02 -8.76
CA MET A 59 -11.71 17.28 -9.51
C MET A 59 -12.59 17.17 -10.74
N ASP A 60 -12.64 16.00 -11.35
CA ASP A 60 -13.48 15.77 -12.55
C ASP A 60 -14.94 15.44 -12.20
N ASP A 61 -15.26 15.21 -10.94
CA ASP A 61 -16.59 14.85 -10.50
C ASP A 61 -17.38 16.11 -10.13
N ASP A 62 -18.29 16.51 -11.01
CA ASP A 62 -19.09 17.72 -10.82
C ASP A 62 -20.00 17.64 -9.58
N SER A 63 -20.33 16.44 -9.12
CA SER A 63 -21.16 16.27 -7.92
C SER A 63 -20.36 16.37 -6.63
N PHE A 64 -19.04 16.32 -6.70
CA PHE A 64 -18.18 16.47 -5.53
C PHE A 64 -17.85 17.96 -5.34
N THR A 65 -18.41 18.55 -4.30
CA THR A 65 -18.26 19.99 -4.04
C THR A 65 -17.51 20.30 -2.76
N ASP A 66 -17.17 19.29 -1.97
CA ASP A 66 -16.42 19.46 -0.73
C ASP A 66 -14.94 19.68 -1.01
N PRO A 67 -14.21 20.33 -0.09
CA PRO A 67 -12.75 20.42 -0.22
C PRO A 67 -12.09 19.06 -0.21
N ILE A 68 -11.03 18.92 -1.00
CA ILE A 68 -10.22 17.69 -1.00
C ILE A 68 -9.28 17.74 0.21
N PRO A 69 -9.33 16.75 1.12
CA PRO A 69 -8.46 16.76 2.30
C PRO A 69 -6.98 16.69 1.92
N SER A 70 -6.15 17.45 2.60
CA SER A 70 -4.69 17.36 2.47
C SER A 70 -4.08 16.32 3.39
N ASN A 71 -4.80 15.92 4.44
CA ASN A 71 -4.36 14.93 5.40
C ASN A 71 -4.56 13.53 4.83
N GLN A 72 -3.53 12.69 4.96
CA GLN A 72 -3.56 11.35 4.38
C GLN A 72 -4.73 10.50 4.91
N ALA A 73 -4.93 10.48 6.22
CA ALA A 73 -5.98 9.68 6.82
C ALA A 73 -7.36 10.12 6.35
N ASP A 74 -7.60 11.41 6.31
CA ASP A 74 -8.88 11.96 5.87
C ASP A 74 -9.12 11.74 4.38
N PHE A 75 -8.07 11.87 3.57
CA PHE A 75 -8.15 11.60 2.13
C PHE A 75 -8.52 10.13 1.88
N VAL A 76 -7.82 9.21 2.53
CA VAL A 76 -8.09 7.78 2.38
C VAL A 76 -9.50 7.44 2.84
N ALA A 77 -9.96 8.01 3.96
CA ALA A 77 -11.30 7.78 4.46
C ALA A 77 -12.36 8.29 3.48
N LEU A 78 -12.16 9.47 2.92
CA LEU A 78 -13.07 10.03 1.93
C LEU A 78 -13.18 9.12 0.70
N VAL A 79 -12.05 8.72 0.14
CA VAL A 79 -12.00 7.92 -1.08
C VAL A 79 -12.60 6.54 -0.87
N THR A 80 -12.23 5.86 0.21
CA THR A 80 -12.69 4.49 0.45
C THR A 80 -14.18 4.41 0.82
N ALA A 81 -14.77 5.50 1.26
CA ALA A 81 -16.20 5.57 1.56
C ALA A 81 -17.06 5.81 0.30
N ARG A 82 -16.47 6.13 -0.83
CA ARG A 82 -17.21 6.40 -2.06
C ARG A 82 -17.77 5.11 -2.65
N SER A 83 -18.93 5.21 -3.26
CA SER A 83 -19.58 4.05 -3.89
C SER A 83 -18.82 3.56 -5.13
N ASP A 84 -18.02 4.43 -5.75
CA ASP A 84 -17.23 4.07 -6.93
C ASP A 84 -15.82 3.57 -6.59
N TYR A 85 -15.46 3.52 -5.30
CA TYR A 85 -14.16 3.02 -4.91
C TYR A 85 -14.10 1.49 -5.04
N LYS A 86 -13.00 1.00 -5.63
CA LYS A 86 -12.68 -0.43 -5.68
C LYS A 86 -11.20 -0.60 -5.37
N ASN A 87 -10.88 -1.53 -4.46
CA ASN A 87 -9.49 -1.89 -4.22
C ASN A 87 -8.95 -2.69 -5.42
N ARG A 88 -7.66 -3.04 -5.36
CA ARG A 88 -7.02 -3.74 -6.49
C ARG A 88 -7.73 -5.03 -6.85
N LYS A 89 -8.07 -5.84 -5.85
CA LYS A 89 -8.75 -7.11 -6.10
C LYS A 89 -10.09 -6.90 -6.79
N ALA A 90 -10.88 -5.96 -6.31
CA ALA A 90 -12.19 -5.67 -6.89
C ALA A 90 -12.07 -5.13 -8.31
N ARG A 91 -11.05 -4.32 -8.60
CA ARG A 91 -10.81 -3.82 -9.97
C ARG A 91 -10.40 -4.95 -10.91
N ASP A 92 -9.52 -5.84 -10.44
CA ASP A 92 -9.07 -6.98 -11.23
C ASP A 92 -10.23 -7.94 -11.52
N ASP A 93 -11.06 -8.22 -10.51
CA ASP A 93 -12.22 -9.08 -10.67
C ASP A 93 -13.24 -8.49 -11.66
N ALA A 94 -13.46 -7.18 -11.60
CA ALA A 94 -14.38 -6.49 -12.52
C ALA A 94 -13.86 -6.48 -13.96
N ALA A 95 -12.54 -6.47 -14.14
CA ALA A 95 -11.92 -6.45 -15.47
C ALA A 95 -11.77 -7.85 -16.09
N ASP A 96 -11.94 -8.91 -15.30
CA ASP A 96 -11.72 -10.30 -15.75
C ASP A 96 -13.03 -10.88 -16.32
N PRO A 97 -13.12 -11.10 -17.64
CA PRO A 97 -14.36 -11.62 -18.23
C PRO A 97 -14.67 -13.05 -17.84
N THR A 98 -13.75 -13.77 -17.23
CA THR A 98 -13.95 -15.17 -16.84
C THR A 98 -14.50 -15.30 -15.43
N LYS A 99 -14.68 -14.21 -14.71
CA LYS A 99 -15.12 -14.22 -13.32
C LYS A 99 -16.57 -13.81 -13.15
N ASN A 100 -17.43 -14.33 -13.94
CA ASN A 100 -18.87 -14.05 -13.81
C ASN A 100 -19.57 -15.19 -13.09
#